data_99422b82ff471b1a458c6a7d16cf3484
#
_entry.id   99422b82ff471b1a458c6a7d16cf3484
#
_cell.length_a   1.000
_cell.length_b   1.000
_cell.length_c   1.000
_cell.angle_alpha   90.00
_cell.angle_beta   90.00
_cell.angle_gamma   90.00
#
_symmetry.space_group_name_H-M   'P 1'
#
loop_
_entity.id
_entity.type
_entity.pdbx_description
1 polymer ?
#
loop_
_entity_poly.entity_id
_entity_poly.type
_entity_poly.pdbx_seq_one_letter_code
_entity_poly.pdbx_strand_id
1 'polypeptide(L)' 'MIELDNEIIELLETMEEQLSFAAEDSIKFIQGNNSAGTRVRKAMQNIKDLAQRVRIEVQAQKNGVPA' A
#
# COMPACT_ATOMS: atom_id res chain seq x y z
N MET A 1 -23.53 10.66 8.98
CA MET A 1 -22.13 10.46 8.56
C MET A 1 -22.11 9.81 7.18
N ILE A 2 -21.32 10.36 6.28
CA ILE A 2 -21.18 9.78 4.94
C ILE A 2 -20.12 8.68 5.01
N GLU A 3 -20.50 7.48 4.61
CA GLU A 3 -19.57 6.37 4.52
C GLU A 3 -18.93 6.40 3.13
N LEU A 4 -17.60 6.48 3.09
CA LEU A 4 -16.86 6.52 1.84
C LEU A 4 -16.38 5.12 1.48
N ASP A 5 -17.27 4.36 0.85
CA ASP A 5 -16.95 3.01 0.37
C ASP A 5 -16.51 3.11 -1.09
N ASN A 6 -15.18 3.13 -1.29
CA ASN A 6 -14.60 3.35 -2.60
C ASN A 6 -13.31 2.55 -2.71
N GLU A 7 -13.10 1.96 -3.89
CA GLU A 7 -11.91 1.15 -4.16
C GLU A 7 -10.61 1.91 -3.89
N ILE A 8 -10.58 3.21 -4.18
CA ILE A 8 -9.38 4.02 -3.93
C ILE A 8 -9.08 4.05 -2.44
N ILE A 9 -10.09 4.25 -1.61
CA ILE A 9 -9.92 4.28 -0.15
C ILE A 9 -9.43 2.94 0.37
N GLU A 10 -10.01 1.84 -0.12
CA GLU A 10 -9.58 0.49 0.28
C GLU A 10 -8.13 0.22 -0.10
N LEU A 11 -7.70 0.64 -1.28
CA LEU A 11 -6.32 0.49 -1.71
C LEU A 11 -5.36 1.30 -0.84
N LEU A 12 -5.73 2.53 -0.51
CA LEU A 12 -4.91 3.38 0.35
C LEU A 12 -4.80 2.81 1.76
N GLU A 13 -5.88 2.25 2.30
CA GLU A 13 -5.85 1.60 3.62
C GLU A 13 -4.90 0.41 3.62
N THR A 14 -4.91 -0.39 2.55
CA THR A 14 -3.99 -1.51 2.41
C THR A 14 -2.55 -1.02 2.31
N MET A 15 -2.30 0.08 1.61
CA MET A 15 -0.95 0.67 1.54
C MET A 15 -0.47 1.14 2.91
N GLU A 16 -1.34 1.76 3.70
CA GLU A 16 -1.01 2.20 5.05
C GLU A 16 -0.62 1.02 5.94
N GLU A 17 -1.36 -0.08 5.84
CA GLU A 17 -1.07 -1.30 6.57
C GLU A 17 0.30 -1.86 6.19
N GLN A 18 0.58 -1.96 4.88
CA GLN A 18 1.87 -2.43 4.39
C GLN A 18 3.01 -1.52 4.87
N LEU A 19 2.78 -0.22 4.86
CA LEU A 19 3.78 0.75 5.31
C LEU A 19 4.05 0.60 6.81
N SER A 20 3.03 0.36 7.60
CA SER A 20 3.16 0.14 9.04
C SER A 20 4.03 -1.08 9.34
N PHE A 21 3.78 -2.20 8.65
CA PHE A 21 4.61 -3.41 8.79
C PHE A 21 6.05 -3.15 8.35
N ALA A 22 6.24 -2.42 7.26
CA ALA A 22 7.57 -2.10 6.77
C ALA A 22 8.34 -1.24 7.78
N ALA A 23 7.68 -0.32 8.45
CA ALA A 23 8.31 0.52 9.47
C ALA A 23 8.83 -0.34 10.63
N GLU A 24 8.01 -1.27 11.12
CA GLU A 24 8.43 -2.19 12.18
C GLU A 24 9.60 -3.07 11.74
N ASP A 25 9.53 -3.65 10.56
CA ASP A 25 10.59 -4.49 10.03
C ASP A 25 11.87 -3.71 9.77
N SER A 26 11.75 -2.43 9.40
CA SER A 26 12.93 -1.58 9.19
C SER A 26 13.73 -1.41 10.48
N ILE A 27 13.05 -1.24 11.61
CA ILE A 27 13.71 -1.15 12.92
C ILE A 27 14.47 -2.45 13.21
N LYS A 28 13.82 -3.58 12.99
CA LYS A 28 14.44 -4.91 13.20
C LYS A 28 15.65 -5.09 12.29
N PHE A 29 15.54 -4.67 11.04
CA PHE A 29 16.65 -4.76 10.08
C PHE A 29 17.85 -3.93 10.56
N ILE A 30 17.61 -2.70 10.98
CA ILE A 30 18.67 -1.82 11.48
C ILE A 30 19.35 -2.44 12.71
N GLN A 31 18.62 -3.19 13.51
CA GLN A 31 19.13 -3.91 14.69
C GLN A 31 19.85 -5.22 14.34
N GLY A 32 19.96 -5.55 13.07
CA GLY A 32 20.73 -6.70 12.61
C GLY A 32 19.92 -7.90 12.10
N ASN A 33 18.61 -7.79 12.00
CA ASN A 33 17.76 -8.87 11.49
C ASN A 33 17.65 -8.81 9.98
N ASN A 34 18.44 -9.62 9.28
CA ASN A 34 18.47 -9.63 7.81
C ASN A 34 17.15 -10.07 7.19
N SER A 35 16.43 -10.99 7.81
CA SER A 35 15.11 -11.41 7.31
C SER A 35 14.13 -10.26 7.28
N ALA A 36 14.22 -9.35 8.24
CA ALA A 36 13.37 -8.17 8.27
C ALA A 36 13.62 -7.27 7.07
N GLY A 37 14.88 -7.17 6.62
CA GLY A 37 15.21 -6.41 5.42
C GLY A 37 14.54 -6.98 4.17
N THR A 38 14.48 -8.30 4.06
CA THR A 38 13.79 -8.96 2.96
C THR A 38 12.29 -8.62 2.98
N ARG A 39 11.69 -8.61 4.17
CA ARG A 39 10.27 -8.26 4.32
C ARG A 39 10.01 -6.80 3.95
N VAL A 40 10.93 -5.88 4.29
CA VAL A 40 10.81 -4.48 3.90
C VAL A 40 10.79 -4.35 2.38
N ARG A 41 11.71 -5.03 1.69
CA ARG A 41 11.77 -4.99 0.23
C ARG A 41 10.49 -5.53 -0.41
N LYS A 42 9.95 -6.62 0.14
CA LYS A 42 8.71 -7.20 -0.34
C LYS A 42 7.53 -6.25 -0.12
N ALA A 43 7.48 -5.59 1.05
CA ALA A 43 6.44 -4.61 1.32
C ALA A 43 6.49 -3.44 0.33
N MET A 44 7.70 -2.99 -0.04
CA MET A 44 7.86 -1.92 -1.02
C MET A 44 7.35 -2.35 -2.40
N GLN A 45 7.60 -3.60 -2.79
CA GLN A 45 7.06 -4.13 -4.05
C GLN A 45 5.53 -4.14 -4.01
N ASN A 46 4.94 -4.55 -2.90
CA ASN A 46 3.48 -4.56 -2.73
C ASN A 46 2.91 -3.13 -2.79
N ILE A 47 3.57 -2.18 -2.15
CA ILE A 47 3.15 -0.77 -2.16
C ILE A 47 3.23 -0.20 -3.57
N LYS A 48 4.28 -0.53 -4.30
CA LYS A 48 4.44 -0.11 -5.69
C LYS A 48 3.27 -0.60 -6.55
N ASP A 49 2.90 -1.86 -6.40
CA ASP A 49 1.80 -2.45 -7.15
C ASP A 49 0.46 -1.81 -6.76
N LEU A 50 0.25 -1.57 -5.47
CA LEU A 50 -0.95 -0.92 -4.98
C LEU A 50 -1.03 0.53 -5.48
N ALA A 51 0.10 1.24 -5.48
CA ALA A 51 0.16 2.61 -5.99
C ALA A 51 -0.27 2.67 -7.46
N GLN A 52 0.17 1.71 -8.26
CA GLN A 52 -0.22 1.64 -9.67
C GLN A 52 -1.73 1.40 -9.79
N ARG A 53 -2.27 0.53 -8.95
CA ARG A 53 -3.73 0.26 -8.96
C ARG A 53 -4.52 1.51 -8.57
N VAL A 54 -4.02 2.29 -7.61
CA VAL A 54 -4.66 3.56 -7.23
C VAL A 54 -4.71 4.50 -8.44
N ARG A 55 -3.60 4.63 -9.17
CA ARG A 55 -3.53 5.50 -10.34
C ARG A 55 -4.53 5.06 -11.41
N ILE A 56 -4.63 3.77 -11.67
CA ILE A 56 -5.57 3.22 -12.65
C ILE A 56 -7.00 3.51 -12.20
N GLU A 57 -7.30 3.28 -10.93
CA GLU A 57 -8.65 3.48 -10.40
C GLU A 57 -9.06 4.95 -10.44
N VAL A 58 -8.15 5.84 -10.09
CA VAL A 58 -8.42 7.29 -10.17
C VAL A 58 -8.76 7.67 -11.61
N GLN A 59 -7.98 7.18 -12.58
CA GLN A 59 -8.22 7.49 -13.98
C GLN A 59 -9.57 6.94 -14.46
N ALA A 60 -9.91 5.73 -14.03
CA ALA A 60 -11.19 5.12 -14.39
C ALA A 60 -12.36 5.94 -13.84
N GLN A 61 -12.27 6.38 -12.59
CA GLN A 61 -13.34 7.17 -11.98
C GLN A 61 -13.44 8.57 -12.58
N LYS A 62 -12.32 9.17 -12.94
CA LYS A 62 -12.31 10.47 -13.63
C LYS A 62 -13.02 10.39 -14.99
N ASN A 63 -12.90 9.26 -15.66
CA ASN A 63 -13.52 9.04 -16.97
C ASN A 63 -14.96 8.56 -16.84
N GLY A 64 -15.49 8.44 -15.62
CA GLY A 64 -16.83 7.96 -15.39
C GLY A 64 -17.02 6.48 -15.70
N VAL A 65 -15.92 5.72 -15.73
CA VAL A 65 -15.95 4.28 -15.96
C VAL A 65 -15.92 3.58 -14.62
N PRO A 66 -16.94 2.77 -14.28
CA PRO A 66 -16.92 1.99 -13.04
C PRO A 66 -15.78 0.99 -13.07
N ALA A 67 -15.11 0.83 -11.95
CA ALA A 67 -14.04 -0.15 -11.82
C ALA A 67 -14.58 -1.55 -11.60
#